data_0cc4e4bdd7cff6fce4e7245f6f54e8b6
#
_entry.id   0cc4e4bdd7cff6fce4e7245f6f54e8b6
#
_cell.length_a   1.000
_cell.length_b   1.000
_cell.length_c   1.000
_cell.angle_alpha   90.00
_cell.angle_beta   90.00
_cell.angle_gamma   90.00
#
_symmetry.space_group_name_H-M   'P 1'
#
loop_
_entity.id
_entity.type
_entity.pdbx_description
1 polymer ?
#
loop_
_entity_poly.entity_id
_entity_poly.type
_entity_poly.pdbx_seq_one_letter_code
_entity_poly.pdbx_strand_id
1 'polypeptide(L)'
;KVGGVDVRQYDVEKLREEVAMVLQKNVLFSGTIKENLRWGDPNATDEEMQRVCRLAHADEFIQTFPDGYDTYIEQGGSNVSGGQKQRLCIARALLKKPKILILDDSTSAVDTHTDACIRQALRDEIPDTTKIIIAQRVTSLMDADKIIVMDEGRVDGVGTHEELLQSNAIYREVYESQQKGSVPQ
;
A
#
# COMPACT_ATOMS: atom_id res chain seq x y z
N LYS A 1 15.44 0.23 14.36
CA LYS A 1 14.78 -0.16 15.62
C LYS A 1 13.27 -0.17 15.44
N VAL A 2 12.60 -1.14 16.02
CA VAL A 2 11.13 -1.21 16.11
C VAL A 2 10.76 -1.18 17.58
N GLY A 3 9.86 -0.27 17.99
CA GLY A 3 9.52 -0.10 19.40
C GLY A 3 10.74 0.16 20.32
N GLY A 4 11.76 0.83 19.80
CA GLY A 4 13.01 1.11 20.52
C GLY A 4 14.03 -0.03 20.58
N VAL A 5 13.67 -1.23 20.13
CA VAL A 5 14.54 -2.42 20.13
C VAL A 5 15.12 -2.66 18.74
N ASP A 6 16.41 -3.05 18.67
CA ASP A 6 17.06 -3.41 17.40
C ASP A 6 16.37 -4.65 16.80
N VAL A 7 16.02 -4.59 15.51
CA VAL A 7 15.31 -5.68 14.81
C VAL A 7 16.04 -7.02 14.88
N ARG A 8 17.36 -7.02 15.03
CA ARG A 8 18.18 -8.22 15.20
C ARG A 8 17.97 -8.97 16.53
N GLN A 9 17.34 -8.29 17.51
CA GLN A 9 17.04 -8.84 18.83
C GLN A 9 15.64 -9.46 18.90
N TYR A 10 14.82 -9.26 17.86
CA TYR A 10 13.50 -9.88 17.78
C TYR A 10 13.59 -11.32 17.29
N ASP A 11 12.66 -12.14 17.77
CA ASP A 11 12.32 -13.38 17.10
C ASP A 11 11.77 -13.04 15.71
N VAL A 12 12.34 -13.68 14.67
CA VAL A 12 12.03 -13.35 13.27
C VAL A 12 10.57 -13.65 12.92
N GLU A 13 10.01 -14.73 13.47
CA GLU A 13 8.62 -15.10 13.20
C GLU A 13 7.67 -14.08 13.82
N LYS A 14 7.89 -13.72 15.08
CA LYS A 14 7.11 -12.68 15.78
C LYS A 14 7.21 -11.32 15.08
N LEU A 15 8.40 -10.93 14.62
CA LEU A 15 8.55 -9.69 13.88
C LEU A 15 7.77 -9.73 12.56
N ARG A 16 7.81 -10.85 11.85
CA ARG A 16 7.06 -11.04 10.61
C ARG A 16 5.55 -11.07 10.81
N GLU A 17 5.06 -11.53 11.95
CA GLU A 17 3.64 -11.48 12.29
C GLU A 17 3.14 -10.04 12.40
N GLU A 18 3.95 -9.14 12.95
CA GLU A 18 3.58 -7.74 13.17
C GLU A 18 3.81 -6.83 11.95
N VAL A 19 4.49 -7.31 10.91
CA VAL A 19 4.81 -6.55 9.70
C VAL A 19 4.09 -7.14 8.50
N ALA A 20 3.40 -6.32 7.72
CA ALA A 20 2.92 -6.67 6.40
C ALA A 20 3.60 -5.81 5.34
N MET A 21 3.87 -6.39 4.18
CA MET A 21 4.50 -5.70 3.07
C MET A 21 3.74 -6.00 1.78
N VAL A 22 3.46 -4.95 1.01
CA VAL A 22 2.96 -5.03 -0.36
C VAL A 22 4.07 -4.54 -1.28
N LEU A 23 4.58 -5.45 -2.09
CA LEU A 23 5.70 -5.18 -3.00
C LEU A 23 5.23 -4.53 -4.31
N GLN A 24 6.13 -3.88 -5.01
CA GLN A 24 5.89 -3.34 -6.35
C GLN A 24 5.40 -4.41 -7.33
N LYS A 25 6.02 -5.60 -7.30
CA LYS A 25 5.57 -6.77 -8.07
C LYS A 25 4.58 -7.59 -7.25
N ASN A 26 3.31 -7.34 -7.49
CA ASN A 26 2.21 -8.01 -6.80
C ASN A 26 1.96 -9.40 -7.39
N VAL A 27 1.82 -10.39 -6.53
CA VAL A 27 1.55 -11.78 -6.91
C VAL A 27 0.23 -12.24 -6.29
N LEU A 28 -0.67 -12.74 -7.14
CA LEU A 28 -1.83 -13.50 -6.75
C LEU A 28 -1.61 -14.98 -7.12
N PHE A 29 -2.16 -15.86 -6.32
CA PHE A 29 -2.09 -17.31 -6.55
C PHE A 29 -3.36 -17.78 -7.26
N SER A 30 -3.25 -18.93 -7.95
CA SER A 30 -4.41 -19.63 -8.49
C SER A 30 -5.38 -19.99 -7.37
N GLY A 31 -6.65 -19.72 -7.56
CA GLY A 31 -7.70 -19.92 -6.57
C GLY A 31 -8.69 -18.77 -6.55
N THR A 32 -9.67 -18.81 -5.67
CA THR A 32 -10.66 -17.73 -5.57
C THR A 32 -10.06 -16.46 -4.96
N ILE A 33 -10.77 -15.33 -5.10
CA ILE A 33 -10.42 -14.09 -4.39
C ILE A 33 -10.38 -14.34 -2.88
N LYS A 34 -11.35 -15.06 -2.30
CA LYS A 34 -11.37 -15.44 -0.87
C LYS A 34 -10.11 -16.21 -0.47
N GLU A 35 -9.71 -17.20 -1.25
CA GLU A 35 -8.50 -17.99 -0.98
C GLU A 35 -7.26 -17.11 -1.02
N ASN A 36 -7.17 -16.19 -1.99
CA ASN A 36 -6.07 -15.22 -2.05
C ASN A 36 -6.03 -14.28 -0.84
N LEU A 37 -7.17 -13.84 -0.34
CA LEU A 37 -7.26 -12.99 0.85
C LEU A 37 -6.85 -13.76 2.12
N ARG A 38 -7.23 -15.05 2.25
CA ARG A 38 -6.88 -15.89 3.38
C ARG A 38 -5.39 -16.19 3.55
N TRP A 39 -4.57 -15.89 2.55
CA TRP A 39 -3.11 -15.86 2.76
C TRP A 39 -2.67 -14.76 3.76
N GLY A 40 -3.51 -13.75 3.99
CA GLY A 40 -3.28 -12.74 5.04
C GLY A 40 -3.69 -13.22 6.43
N ASP A 41 -4.87 -13.87 6.52
CA ASP A 41 -5.40 -14.53 7.72
C ASP A 41 -6.26 -15.73 7.31
N PRO A 42 -5.81 -16.98 7.57
CA PRO A 42 -6.56 -18.19 7.22
C PRO A 42 -7.94 -18.29 7.87
N ASN A 43 -8.14 -17.62 9.01
CA ASN A 43 -9.36 -17.65 9.79
C ASN A 43 -10.27 -16.44 9.55
N ALA A 44 -9.91 -15.55 8.61
CA ALA A 44 -10.70 -14.35 8.34
C ALA A 44 -12.12 -14.68 7.95
N THR A 45 -13.08 -13.99 8.58
CA THR A 45 -14.49 -14.09 8.23
C THR A 45 -14.80 -13.37 6.92
N ASP A 46 -15.95 -13.66 6.31
CA ASP A 46 -16.37 -12.96 5.09
C ASP A 46 -16.54 -11.45 5.34
N GLU A 47 -17.00 -11.05 6.52
CA GLU A 47 -17.15 -9.64 6.91
C GLU A 47 -15.79 -8.94 7.02
N GLU A 48 -14.78 -9.61 7.61
CA GLU A 48 -13.42 -9.07 7.70
C GLU A 48 -12.81 -8.90 6.31
N MET A 49 -12.97 -9.89 5.43
CA MET A 49 -12.50 -9.81 4.05
C MET A 49 -13.17 -8.66 3.28
N GLN A 50 -14.48 -8.51 3.41
CA GLN A 50 -15.21 -7.39 2.79
C GLN A 50 -14.77 -6.05 3.35
N ARG A 51 -14.55 -5.94 4.67
CA ARG A 51 -14.06 -4.72 5.30
C ARG A 51 -12.72 -4.28 4.71
N VAL A 52 -11.72 -5.16 4.67
CA VAL A 52 -10.40 -4.79 4.12
C VAL A 52 -10.44 -4.54 2.62
N CYS A 53 -11.32 -5.22 1.88
CA CYS A 53 -11.54 -4.94 0.46
C CYS A 53 -12.16 -3.56 0.22
N ARG A 54 -13.05 -3.10 1.09
CA ARG A 54 -13.54 -1.72 1.05
C ARG A 54 -12.43 -0.71 1.33
N LEU A 55 -11.58 -0.95 2.34
CA LEU A 55 -10.43 -0.08 2.64
C LEU A 55 -9.44 0.00 1.47
N ALA A 56 -9.23 -1.10 0.77
CA ALA A 56 -8.36 -1.17 -0.40
C ALA A 56 -9.08 -0.77 -1.71
N HIS A 57 -10.33 -0.29 -1.66
CA HIS A 57 -11.17 -0.02 -2.83
C HIS A 57 -11.26 -1.20 -3.81
N ALA A 58 -11.20 -2.43 -3.28
CA ALA A 58 -11.30 -3.66 -4.07
C ALA A 58 -12.74 -4.17 -4.16
N ASP A 59 -13.57 -3.92 -3.15
CA ASP A 59 -14.94 -4.43 -3.07
C ASP A 59 -15.78 -4.01 -4.29
N GLU A 60 -15.63 -2.77 -4.74
CA GLU A 60 -16.38 -2.21 -5.87
C GLU A 60 -16.25 -3.06 -7.14
N PHE A 61 -15.02 -3.41 -7.53
CA PHE A 61 -14.84 -4.23 -8.72
C PHE A 61 -15.14 -5.71 -8.49
N ILE A 62 -14.93 -6.23 -7.25
CA ILE A 62 -15.28 -7.60 -6.91
C ILE A 62 -16.78 -7.83 -7.10
N GLN A 63 -17.61 -6.88 -6.70
CA GLN A 63 -19.07 -6.94 -6.86
C GLN A 63 -19.52 -6.93 -8.34
N THR A 64 -18.65 -6.49 -9.26
CA THR A 64 -18.97 -6.56 -10.70
C THR A 64 -18.74 -7.93 -11.32
N PHE A 65 -18.02 -8.81 -10.65
CA PHE A 65 -17.78 -10.15 -11.14
C PHE A 65 -19.00 -11.05 -10.89
N PRO A 66 -19.37 -11.96 -11.80
CA PRO A 66 -20.52 -12.85 -11.65
C PRO A 66 -20.49 -13.66 -10.35
N ASP A 67 -19.31 -14.12 -9.95
CA ASP A 67 -19.12 -14.96 -8.76
C ASP A 67 -18.61 -14.15 -7.55
N GLY A 68 -18.54 -12.80 -7.65
CA GLY A 68 -18.10 -11.93 -6.57
C GLY A 68 -16.76 -12.38 -5.96
N TYR A 69 -16.75 -12.61 -4.65
CA TYR A 69 -15.55 -13.06 -3.92
C TYR A 69 -15.13 -14.51 -4.24
N ASP A 70 -16.01 -15.32 -4.83
CA ASP A 70 -15.70 -16.68 -5.28
C ASP A 70 -15.15 -16.71 -6.72
N THR A 71 -14.97 -15.56 -7.35
CA THR A 71 -14.32 -15.42 -8.67
C THR A 71 -12.93 -16.03 -8.63
N TYR A 72 -12.66 -16.93 -9.59
CA TYR A 72 -11.36 -17.60 -9.72
C TYR A 72 -10.31 -16.66 -10.31
N ILE A 73 -9.17 -16.58 -9.64
CA ILE A 73 -7.97 -15.87 -10.08
C ILE A 73 -7.01 -16.88 -10.71
N GLU A 74 -6.59 -16.62 -11.93
CA GLU A 74 -5.58 -17.42 -12.62
C GLU A 74 -4.18 -17.18 -12.04
N GLN A 75 -3.25 -18.05 -12.36
CA GLN A 75 -1.86 -17.97 -11.89
C GLN A 75 -1.26 -16.59 -12.17
N GLY A 76 -0.73 -15.96 -11.13
CA GLY A 76 -0.15 -14.62 -11.22
C GLY A 76 -1.18 -13.50 -11.42
N GLY A 77 -2.49 -13.81 -11.39
CA GLY A 77 -3.55 -12.83 -11.59
C GLY A 77 -3.64 -12.34 -13.04
N SER A 78 -3.49 -13.24 -14.03
CA SER A 78 -3.51 -12.88 -15.45
C SER A 78 -4.88 -12.38 -15.94
N ASN A 79 -5.94 -12.77 -15.26
CA ASN A 79 -7.33 -12.40 -15.56
C ASN A 79 -7.85 -11.17 -14.80
N VAL A 80 -6.99 -10.45 -14.10
CA VAL A 80 -7.32 -9.18 -13.44
C VAL A 80 -6.35 -8.08 -13.84
N SER A 81 -6.80 -6.82 -13.82
CA SER A 81 -5.93 -5.68 -14.15
C SER A 81 -4.83 -5.48 -13.11
N GLY A 82 -3.77 -4.75 -13.48
CA GLY A 82 -2.69 -4.40 -12.54
C GLY A 82 -3.19 -3.69 -11.28
N GLY A 83 -4.09 -2.71 -11.45
CA GLY A 83 -4.68 -1.97 -10.32
C GLY A 83 -5.60 -2.84 -9.45
N GLN A 84 -6.36 -3.77 -10.04
CA GLN A 84 -7.17 -4.74 -9.30
C GLN A 84 -6.26 -5.66 -8.48
N LYS A 85 -5.18 -6.16 -9.09
CA LYS A 85 -4.18 -7.00 -8.42
C LYS A 85 -3.53 -6.27 -7.23
N GLN A 86 -3.13 -5.02 -7.41
CA GLN A 86 -2.54 -4.22 -6.34
C GLN A 86 -3.52 -4.05 -5.17
N ARG A 87 -4.78 -3.70 -5.44
CA ARG A 87 -5.82 -3.53 -4.42
C ARG A 87 -6.11 -4.83 -3.65
N LEU A 88 -6.15 -5.98 -4.33
CA LEU A 88 -6.28 -7.27 -3.66
C LEU A 88 -5.08 -7.61 -2.77
N CYS A 89 -3.86 -7.28 -3.19
CA CYS A 89 -2.67 -7.48 -2.37
C CYS A 89 -2.63 -6.55 -1.15
N ILE A 90 -3.11 -5.31 -1.28
CA ILE A 90 -3.30 -4.40 -0.14
C ILE A 90 -4.33 -4.97 0.83
N ALA A 91 -5.51 -5.41 0.35
CA ALA A 91 -6.54 -6.01 1.19
C ALA A 91 -6.02 -7.24 1.94
N ARG A 92 -5.27 -8.12 1.26
CA ARG A 92 -4.61 -9.29 1.88
C ARG A 92 -3.64 -8.88 2.99
N ALA A 93 -2.83 -7.84 2.78
CA ALA A 93 -1.91 -7.33 3.80
C ALA A 93 -2.64 -6.75 5.01
N LEU A 94 -3.78 -6.10 4.81
CA LEU A 94 -4.61 -5.53 5.88
C LEU A 94 -5.28 -6.60 6.75
N LEU A 95 -5.64 -7.77 6.17
CA LEU A 95 -6.21 -8.89 6.94
C LEU A 95 -5.27 -9.39 8.03
N LYS A 96 -3.98 -9.27 7.82
CA LYS A 96 -2.96 -9.62 8.82
C LYS A 96 -3.01 -8.74 10.07
N LYS A 97 -3.74 -7.62 10.05
CA LYS A 97 -3.84 -6.62 11.14
C LYS A 97 -2.46 -6.19 11.65
N PRO A 98 -1.54 -5.77 10.76
CA PRO A 98 -0.16 -5.53 11.11
C PRO A 98 0.02 -4.29 11.98
N LYS A 99 1.08 -4.25 12.80
CA LYS A 99 1.54 -3.04 13.48
C LYS A 99 2.33 -2.11 12.56
N ILE A 100 2.98 -2.69 11.53
CA ILE A 100 3.72 -1.95 10.52
C ILE A 100 3.27 -2.43 9.15
N LEU A 101 2.78 -1.51 8.32
CA LEU A 101 2.39 -1.75 6.94
C LEU A 101 3.39 -1.05 6.01
N ILE A 102 4.07 -1.81 5.16
CA ILE A 102 5.00 -1.29 4.16
C ILE A 102 4.35 -1.40 2.79
N LEU A 103 4.21 -0.28 2.09
CA LEU A 103 3.67 -0.17 0.75
C LEU A 103 4.79 0.29 -0.19
N ASP A 104 5.38 -0.67 -0.93
CA ASP A 104 6.49 -0.41 -1.84
C ASP A 104 5.95 -0.25 -3.27
N ASP A 105 5.78 1.01 -3.70
CA ASP A 105 5.20 1.41 -5.00
C ASP A 105 3.92 0.63 -5.37
N SER A 106 3.16 0.27 -4.33
CA SER A 106 2.05 -0.69 -4.40
C SER A 106 0.77 -0.10 -4.98
N THR A 107 0.75 1.18 -5.30
CA THR A 107 -0.38 1.87 -5.95
C THR A 107 -0.01 2.45 -7.32
N SER A 108 1.15 2.08 -7.88
CA SER A 108 1.64 2.62 -9.16
C SER A 108 0.72 2.32 -10.36
N ALA A 109 0.01 1.19 -10.34
CA ALA A 109 -0.97 0.82 -11.37
C ALA A 109 -2.41 1.24 -11.02
N VAL A 110 -2.61 1.93 -9.89
CA VAL A 110 -3.89 2.48 -9.46
C VAL A 110 -3.96 3.94 -9.87
N ASP A 111 -5.13 4.40 -10.33
CA ASP A 111 -5.33 5.80 -10.66
C ASP A 111 -5.19 6.71 -9.44
N THR A 112 -4.89 7.98 -9.67
CA THR A 112 -4.58 8.95 -8.61
C THR A 112 -5.73 9.16 -7.62
N HIS A 113 -6.97 9.11 -8.09
CA HIS A 113 -8.15 9.28 -7.22
C HIS A 113 -8.28 8.08 -6.27
N THR A 114 -8.25 6.87 -6.80
CA THR A 114 -8.34 5.63 -6.01
C THR A 114 -7.15 5.52 -5.03
N ASP A 115 -5.93 5.89 -5.44
CA ASP A 115 -4.77 5.95 -4.54
C ASP A 115 -5.01 6.90 -3.36
N ALA A 116 -5.53 8.10 -3.62
CA ALA A 116 -5.87 9.05 -2.55
C ALA A 116 -6.93 8.50 -1.59
N CYS A 117 -7.98 7.85 -2.11
CA CYS A 117 -9.02 7.22 -1.30
C CYS A 117 -8.46 6.09 -0.42
N ILE A 118 -7.61 5.22 -0.97
CA ILE A 118 -6.95 4.15 -0.20
C ILE A 118 -6.12 4.77 0.94
N ARG A 119 -5.30 5.78 0.67
CA ARG A 119 -4.48 6.45 1.69
C ARG A 119 -5.33 7.11 2.77
N GLN A 120 -6.44 7.74 2.40
CA GLN A 120 -7.38 8.31 3.36
C GLN A 120 -7.98 7.20 4.24
N ALA A 121 -8.48 6.12 3.65
CA ALA A 121 -9.04 4.99 4.39
C ALA A 121 -8.02 4.37 5.36
N LEU A 122 -6.74 4.25 4.94
CA LEU A 122 -5.68 3.75 5.81
C LEU A 122 -5.39 4.69 6.99
N ARG A 123 -5.53 6.01 6.81
CA ARG A 123 -5.36 6.97 7.92
C ARG A 123 -6.49 6.86 8.94
N ASP A 124 -7.72 6.82 8.44
CA ASP A 124 -8.91 6.92 9.28
C ASP A 124 -9.23 5.61 10.01
N GLU A 125 -9.06 4.47 9.34
CA GLU A 125 -9.52 3.17 9.83
C GLU A 125 -8.44 2.34 10.56
N ILE A 126 -7.17 2.65 10.34
CA ILE A 126 -6.04 1.98 11.00
C ILE A 126 -5.00 3.00 11.52
N PRO A 127 -5.42 4.00 12.34
CA PRO A 127 -4.53 5.08 12.79
C PRO A 127 -3.33 4.55 13.59
N ASP A 128 -3.49 3.47 14.35
CA ASP A 128 -2.45 2.89 15.21
C ASP A 128 -1.40 2.06 14.47
N THR A 129 -1.59 1.83 13.16
CA THR A 129 -0.61 1.12 12.33
C THR A 129 0.42 2.09 11.78
N THR A 130 1.70 1.84 12.00
CA THR A 130 2.78 2.59 11.34
C THR A 130 2.80 2.25 9.84
N LYS A 131 2.65 3.26 8.99
CA LYS A 131 2.65 3.09 7.53
C LYS A 131 3.95 3.63 6.95
N ILE A 132 4.67 2.80 6.21
CA ILE A 132 5.86 3.17 5.44
C ILE A 132 5.46 3.09 3.97
N ILE A 133 5.38 4.24 3.31
CA ILE A 133 4.96 4.33 1.92
C ILE A 133 6.17 4.72 1.08
N ILE A 134 6.52 3.88 0.14
CA ILE A 134 7.55 4.15 -0.87
C ILE A 134 6.79 4.42 -2.17
N ALA A 135 6.92 5.61 -2.71
CA ALA A 135 6.22 6.00 -3.92
C ALA A 135 7.08 6.93 -4.79
N GLN A 136 6.87 6.83 -6.09
CA GLN A 136 7.51 7.72 -7.06
C GLN A 136 6.72 9.02 -7.22
N ARG A 137 5.40 8.98 -6.98
CA ARG A 137 4.53 10.17 -7.05
C ARG A 137 4.58 10.93 -5.73
N VAL A 138 5.03 12.18 -5.77
CA VAL A 138 5.06 13.05 -4.59
C VAL A 138 3.67 13.24 -4.00
N THR A 139 2.64 13.33 -4.85
CA THR A 139 1.24 13.44 -4.41
C THR A 139 0.78 12.30 -3.50
N SER A 140 1.40 11.13 -3.57
CA SER A 140 1.12 10.00 -2.68
C SER A 140 1.77 10.14 -1.29
N LEU A 141 2.65 11.12 -1.09
CA LEU A 141 3.43 11.30 0.13
C LEU A 141 3.12 12.61 0.87
N MET A 142 2.42 13.56 0.23
CA MET A 142 2.23 14.93 0.76
C MET A 142 1.57 14.97 2.14
N ASP A 143 0.72 14.00 2.45
CA ASP A 143 -0.01 13.91 3.72
C ASP A 143 0.72 13.07 4.78
N ALA A 144 1.95 12.64 4.53
CA ALA A 144 2.72 11.85 5.49
C ALA A 144 3.25 12.74 6.63
N ASP A 145 3.24 12.21 7.85
CA ASP A 145 3.81 12.90 9.03
C ASP A 145 5.30 13.21 8.85
N LYS A 146 5.99 12.37 8.08
CA LYS A 146 7.42 12.50 7.81
C LYS A 146 7.76 11.90 6.45
N ILE A 147 8.47 12.66 5.63
CA ILE A 147 9.00 12.26 4.34
C ILE A 147 10.52 12.16 4.45
N ILE A 148 11.07 11.09 3.90
CA ILE A 148 12.51 10.86 3.80
C ILE A 148 12.89 10.92 2.33
N VAL A 149 13.73 11.87 1.96
CA VAL A 149 14.29 11.99 0.61
C VAL A 149 15.58 11.19 0.55
N MET A 150 15.67 10.28 -0.41
CA MET A 150 16.83 9.43 -0.62
C MET A 150 17.51 9.83 -1.94
N ASP A 151 18.82 9.98 -1.90
CA ASP A 151 19.65 10.21 -3.08
C ASP A 151 20.92 9.36 -3.00
N GLU A 152 21.28 8.68 -4.09
CA GLU A 152 22.43 7.77 -4.18
C GLU A 152 22.61 6.83 -2.97
N GLY A 153 21.48 6.29 -2.43
CA GLY A 153 21.50 5.39 -1.29
C GLY A 153 21.72 6.05 0.06
N ARG A 154 21.65 7.38 0.14
CA ARG A 154 21.79 8.17 1.37
C ARG A 154 20.55 8.98 1.64
N VAL A 155 20.33 9.31 2.91
CA VAL A 155 19.29 10.26 3.30
C VAL A 155 19.78 11.67 2.98
N ASP A 156 19.09 12.35 2.05
CA ASP A 156 19.37 13.72 1.64
C ASP A 156 18.55 14.75 2.42
N GLY A 157 17.31 14.40 2.77
CA GLY A 157 16.43 15.26 3.57
C GLY A 157 15.38 14.52 4.33
N VAL A 158 14.91 15.11 5.43
CA VAL A 158 13.81 14.59 6.26
C VAL A 158 12.95 15.75 6.72
N GLY A 159 11.63 15.67 6.51
CA GLY A 159 10.68 16.71 6.94
C GLY A 159 9.28 16.44 6.47
N THR A 160 8.39 17.41 6.68
CA THR A 160 7.05 17.43 6.07
C THR A 160 7.13 17.88 4.61
N HIS A 161 6.03 17.79 3.89
CA HIS A 161 5.94 18.29 2.52
C HIS A 161 6.36 19.77 2.41
N GLU A 162 5.82 20.62 3.27
CA GLU A 162 6.08 22.06 3.25
C GLU A 162 7.54 22.39 3.60
N GLU A 163 8.09 21.70 4.59
CA GLU A 163 9.49 21.87 4.98
C GLU A 163 10.45 21.48 3.86
N LEU A 164 10.19 20.35 3.20
CA LEU A 164 11.05 19.87 2.11
C LEU A 164 10.91 20.70 0.84
N LEU A 165 9.75 21.27 0.54
CA LEU A 165 9.61 22.23 -0.57
C LEU A 165 10.49 23.47 -0.38
N GLN A 166 10.72 23.90 0.86
CA GLN A 166 11.56 25.05 1.17
C GLN A 166 13.03 24.70 1.25
N SER A 167 13.37 23.57 1.87
CA SER A 167 14.74 23.23 2.27
C SER A 167 15.45 22.23 1.37
N ASN A 168 14.73 21.40 0.58
CA ASN A 168 15.33 20.32 -0.20
C ASN A 168 15.16 20.55 -1.71
N ALA A 169 16.27 20.73 -2.41
CA ALA A 169 16.26 21.03 -3.85
C ALA A 169 15.75 19.84 -4.69
N ILE A 170 16.17 18.61 -4.35
CA ILE A 170 15.77 17.39 -5.07
C ILE A 170 14.27 17.18 -4.94
N TYR A 171 13.72 17.27 -3.73
CA TYR A 171 12.30 17.11 -3.49
C TYR A 171 11.46 18.13 -4.27
N ARG A 172 11.88 19.40 -4.25
CA ARG A 172 11.18 20.48 -4.98
C ARG A 172 11.22 20.26 -6.49
N GLU A 173 12.38 19.91 -7.05
CA GLU A 173 12.52 19.64 -8.48
C GLU A 173 11.60 18.49 -8.95
N VAL A 174 11.57 17.37 -8.20
CA VAL A 174 10.70 16.24 -8.49
C VAL A 174 9.22 16.65 -8.41
N TYR A 175 8.84 17.39 -7.38
CA TYR A 175 7.46 17.88 -7.22
C TYR A 175 7.06 18.78 -8.39
N GLU A 176 7.86 19.80 -8.72
CA GLU A 176 7.57 20.73 -9.82
C GLU A 176 7.51 20.04 -11.19
N SER A 177 8.39 19.07 -11.42
CA SER A 177 8.39 18.26 -12.65
C SER A 177 7.10 17.48 -12.81
N GLN A 178 6.61 16.86 -11.74
CA GLN A 178 5.35 16.10 -11.75
C GLN A 178 4.12 17.01 -11.91
N GLN A 179 4.13 18.21 -11.34
CA GLN A 179 3.05 19.19 -11.52
C GLN A 179 2.95 19.66 -12.99
N LYS A 180 4.09 19.94 -13.64
CA LYS A 180 4.12 20.35 -15.06
C LYS A 180 3.66 19.25 -16.01
N GLY A 181 3.93 17.97 -15.69
CA GLY A 181 3.46 16.83 -16.48
C GLY A 181 1.97 16.50 -16.30
N SER A 182 1.31 17.10 -15.31
CA SER A 182 -0.10 16.87 -14.98
C SER A 182 -1.05 17.93 -15.59
N VAL A 183 -0.52 18.94 -16.29
CA VAL A 183 -1.33 19.95 -17.00
C VAL A 183 -1.73 19.36 -18.36
N PRO A 184 -3.04 19.12 -18.64
CA PRO A 184 -3.48 18.72 -19.98
C PRO A 184 -3.15 19.83 -20.98
N GLN A 185 -2.55 19.45 -22.13
CA GLN A 185 -2.42 20.33 -23.29
C GLN A 185 -3.77 20.54 -23.98
#